data_6e9b65a701be1f5f64be7afd0906ff9c
#
_entry.id   6e9b65a701be1f5f64be7afd0906ff9c
#
_cell.length_a   1.000
_cell.length_b   1.000
_cell.length_c   1.000
_cell.angle_alpha   90.00
_cell.angle_beta   90.00
_cell.angle_gamma   90.00
#
_symmetry.space_group_name_H-M   'P 1'
#
loop_
_entity.id
_entity.type
_entity.pdbx_description
1 polymer ?
#
loop_
_entity_poly.entity_id
_entity_poly.type
_entity_poly.pdbx_seq_one_letter_code
_entity_poly.pdbx_strand_id
1 'polypeptide(L)'
;MIRYGMLVISLMFTLAAHAAPIDNGDGFWKEWSDATFSQASREKKFVIVSLQSWWCRWCHIMNRETWANPEVRAALKDKFVPVYVDQDSRPDISQRYERWGWPATIIFGPDGTEIVKLRGFYSPQFFLPVLSATIEDPSPVVYPDAGGAERERTLATGLTDAQHDEIFAFIDKAWDEDHGGWSKSKFVDSPTLTWALQRARQGDTKNAARIRRVLTLMADTMIDKGTGAMNQVNLEPDWSEPAREFPMFAQEAALSAYARAWTMFDDPGYRQAADRIYGFLKNTMAAPGGGFYASMGMSVGEPGVDRRQYARETAQAISGLLAYYDATNVTDARDLAIGAARWVLANRALPGGGFRHAERDRGGPYLADNVEMAKALLALHRSTGEREWLTRAQATADYIRKTFIDPATGGFVASASPDAQQLVKPIKQREDNVTAVRMFSLLSSYTGDNSYRETAEAGMGYLTSPAILDAFGFLPDVLLAEDELRNEPVHITIVGAKDDPRSAALYRAALAYPLVNKRAEWWDKREGKLANIDVDYPDFPDGPAAFACTSTFCSYPVTEPAAIPAQLDSLKRARKL
;
A
#
# COMPACT_ATOMS: atom_id res chain seq x y z
N MET A 1 5.20 -69.94 9.21
CA MET A 1 5.64 -69.16 8.02
C MET A 1 4.76 -67.91 7.93
N ILE A 2 5.25 -66.79 8.46
CA ILE A 2 4.55 -65.51 8.47
C ILE A 2 5.30 -64.62 7.48
N ARG A 3 4.60 -64.25 6.39
CA ARG A 3 5.12 -63.30 5.38
C ARG A 3 4.85 -61.88 5.83
N TYR A 4 5.91 -61.09 6.11
CA TYR A 4 5.84 -59.63 6.28
C TYR A 4 5.78 -58.97 4.90
N GLY A 5 4.68 -58.31 4.59
CA GLY A 5 4.56 -57.41 3.47
C GLY A 5 5.07 -56.03 3.84
N MET A 6 6.18 -55.59 3.25
CA MET A 6 6.72 -54.25 3.39
C MET A 6 5.90 -53.31 2.48
N LEU A 7 5.14 -52.39 3.12
CA LEU A 7 4.44 -51.30 2.41
C LEU A 7 5.44 -50.14 2.20
N VAL A 8 5.94 -49.98 0.99
CA VAL A 8 6.75 -48.81 0.58
C VAL A 8 5.80 -47.68 0.26
N ILE A 9 5.68 -46.74 1.21
CA ILE A 9 5.00 -45.46 0.97
C ILE A 9 5.97 -44.56 0.21
N SER A 10 5.76 -44.42 -1.09
CA SER A 10 6.48 -43.46 -1.94
C SER A 10 5.91 -42.07 -1.71
N LEU A 11 6.62 -41.25 -0.90
CA LEU A 11 6.32 -39.82 -0.77
C LEU A 11 6.76 -39.14 -2.09
N MET A 12 5.83 -38.93 -2.98
CA MET A 12 6.04 -38.01 -4.09
C MET A 12 5.99 -36.56 -3.55
N PHE A 13 7.18 -36.01 -3.28
CA PHE A 13 7.33 -34.57 -3.18
C PHE A 13 7.14 -33.98 -4.58
N THR A 14 5.97 -33.48 -4.87
CA THR A 14 5.77 -32.57 -6.02
C THR A 14 6.46 -31.25 -5.67
N LEU A 15 7.72 -31.11 -6.09
CA LEU A 15 8.35 -29.81 -6.24
C LEU A 15 7.51 -29.02 -7.27
N ALA A 16 6.58 -28.21 -6.81
CA ALA A 16 5.97 -27.17 -7.63
C ALA A 16 7.09 -26.19 -7.96
N ALA A 17 7.72 -26.36 -9.12
CA ALA A 17 8.61 -25.38 -9.69
C ALA A 17 7.82 -24.09 -9.91
N HIS A 18 8.04 -23.08 -9.09
CA HIS A 18 7.57 -21.73 -9.31
C HIS A 18 8.44 -21.13 -10.42
N ALA A 19 8.09 -21.40 -11.65
CA ALA A 19 8.72 -20.77 -12.79
C ALA A 19 8.34 -19.29 -12.79
N ALA A 20 9.33 -18.42 -12.76
CA ALA A 20 9.14 -17.02 -13.13
C ALA A 20 8.54 -16.96 -14.54
N PRO A 21 7.62 -16.02 -14.85
CA PRO A 21 6.85 -16.04 -16.11
C PRO A 21 7.68 -16.00 -17.41
N ILE A 22 8.98 -15.73 -17.32
CA ILE A 22 9.87 -15.60 -18.51
C ILE A 22 11.06 -16.56 -18.46
N ASP A 23 11.43 -17.10 -17.31
CA ASP A 23 12.60 -17.98 -17.22
C ASP A 23 12.27 -19.37 -17.76
N ASN A 24 12.56 -19.57 -19.05
CA ASN A 24 12.51 -20.88 -19.69
C ASN A 24 13.68 -21.80 -19.25
N GLY A 25 14.49 -21.40 -18.27
CA GLY A 25 15.68 -22.14 -17.83
C GLY A 25 16.84 -22.08 -18.84
N ASP A 26 16.76 -21.24 -19.87
CA ASP A 26 17.78 -21.10 -20.92
C ASP A 26 18.93 -20.12 -20.55
N GLY A 27 18.85 -19.51 -19.36
CA GLY A 27 19.85 -18.58 -18.86
C GLY A 27 19.93 -17.24 -19.62
N PHE A 28 18.94 -16.96 -20.46
CA PHE A 28 18.86 -15.71 -21.23
C PHE A 28 18.67 -14.50 -20.32
N TRP A 29 17.76 -14.58 -19.35
CA TRP A 29 17.48 -13.53 -18.40
C TRP A 29 18.45 -13.57 -17.22
N LYS A 30 19.00 -12.40 -16.90
CA LYS A 30 19.80 -12.18 -15.69
C LYS A 30 18.95 -11.46 -14.64
N GLU A 31 19.39 -11.55 -13.40
CA GLU A 31 18.80 -10.77 -12.30
C GLU A 31 19.39 -9.38 -12.25
N TRP A 32 18.62 -8.42 -11.76
CA TRP A 32 19.14 -7.12 -11.40
C TRP A 32 20.13 -7.27 -10.23
N SER A 33 21.39 -7.01 -10.46
CA SER A 33 22.44 -7.04 -9.45
C SER A 33 23.66 -6.24 -9.91
N ASP A 34 24.48 -5.75 -8.97
CA ASP A 34 25.74 -5.09 -9.26
C ASP A 34 26.68 -5.99 -10.08
N ALA A 35 26.63 -7.31 -9.84
CA ALA A 35 27.40 -8.28 -10.62
C ALA A 35 27.00 -8.27 -12.10
N THR A 36 25.70 -8.19 -12.40
CA THR A 36 25.16 -8.13 -13.78
C THR A 36 25.59 -6.84 -14.48
N PHE A 37 25.45 -5.70 -13.83
CA PHE A 37 25.93 -4.41 -14.39
C PHE A 37 27.44 -4.37 -14.55
N SER A 38 28.20 -4.91 -13.59
CA SER A 38 29.66 -5.03 -13.69
C SER A 38 30.08 -5.95 -14.84
N GLN A 39 29.34 -7.02 -15.09
CA GLN A 39 29.56 -7.88 -16.26
C GLN A 39 29.33 -7.11 -17.55
N ALA A 40 28.18 -6.41 -17.67
CA ALA A 40 27.85 -5.62 -18.84
C ALA A 40 28.93 -4.55 -19.13
N SER A 41 29.42 -3.88 -18.09
CA SER A 41 30.50 -2.89 -18.20
C SER A 41 31.80 -3.50 -18.73
N ARG A 42 32.24 -4.64 -18.20
CA ARG A 42 33.46 -5.32 -18.68
C ARG A 42 33.33 -5.82 -20.11
N GLU A 43 32.14 -6.30 -20.50
CA GLU A 43 31.85 -6.78 -21.84
C GLU A 43 31.50 -5.65 -22.83
N LYS A 44 31.40 -4.40 -22.35
CA LYS A 44 30.97 -3.21 -23.12
C LYS A 44 29.61 -3.42 -23.77
N LYS A 45 28.67 -4.06 -23.06
CA LYS A 45 27.30 -4.32 -23.46
C LYS A 45 26.33 -3.38 -22.77
N PHE A 46 25.22 -3.09 -23.42
CA PHE A 46 24.08 -2.44 -22.82
C PHE A 46 23.38 -3.38 -21.84
N VAL A 47 22.71 -2.84 -20.83
CA VAL A 47 21.77 -3.62 -20.01
C VAL A 47 20.36 -3.27 -20.42
N ILE A 48 19.56 -4.27 -20.78
CA ILE A 48 18.16 -4.09 -21.11
C ILE A 48 17.28 -4.75 -20.05
N VAL A 49 16.51 -3.92 -19.35
CA VAL A 49 15.66 -4.35 -18.25
C VAL A 49 14.22 -4.49 -18.74
N SER A 50 13.63 -5.67 -18.53
CA SER A 50 12.20 -5.88 -18.66
C SER A 50 11.58 -5.88 -17.27
N LEU A 51 10.88 -4.79 -16.94
CA LEU A 51 10.14 -4.63 -15.69
C LEU A 51 8.69 -5.07 -15.91
N GLN A 52 8.26 -6.06 -15.16
CA GLN A 52 6.99 -6.74 -15.36
C GLN A 52 6.30 -7.06 -14.03
N SER A 53 5.06 -7.55 -14.12
CA SER A 53 4.31 -8.07 -12.98
C SER A 53 3.60 -9.36 -13.36
N TRP A 54 3.41 -10.24 -12.40
CA TRP A 54 2.65 -11.49 -12.57
C TRP A 54 1.22 -11.24 -13.03
N TRP A 55 0.54 -10.27 -12.44
CA TRP A 55 -0.86 -9.94 -12.74
C TRP A 55 -1.06 -9.17 -14.06
N CYS A 56 0.01 -8.65 -14.67
CA CYS A 56 -0.05 -7.74 -15.81
C CYS A 56 -0.29 -8.47 -17.14
N ARG A 57 -1.47 -8.30 -17.71
CA ARG A 57 -1.87 -8.90 -19.00
C ARG A 57 -0.91 -8.53 -20.13
N TRP A 58 -0.54 -7.27 -20.27
CA TRP A 58 0.34 -6.80 -21.34
C TRP A 58 1.77 -7.32 -21.20
N CYS A 59 2.20 -7.62 -19.98
CA CYS A 59 3.50 -8.26 -19.74
C CYS A 59 3.52 -9.67 -20.34
N HIS A 60 2.46 -10.46 -20.14
CA HIS A 60 2.34 -11.79 -20.73
C HIS A 60 2.28 -11.75 -22.28
N ILE A 61 1.63 -10.73 -22.85
CA ILE A 61 1.61 -10.52 -24.30
C ILE A 61 3.02 -10.22 -24.79
N MET A 62 3.74 -9.28 -24.14
CA MET A 62 5.10 -8.92 -24.53
C MET A 62 6.07 -10.10 -24.44
N ASN A 63 5.88 -10.98 -23.45
CA ASN A 63 6.68 -12.19 -23.29
C ASN A 63 6.53 -13.15 -24.50
N ARG A 64 5.29 -13.37 -24.94
CA ARG A 64 5.00 -14.29 -26.06
C ARG A 64 5.38 -13.71 -27.40
N GLU A 65 5.14 -12.43 -27.62
CA GLU A 65 5.27 -11.81 -28.93
C GLU A 65 6.65 -11.18 -29.17
N THR A 66 7.20 -10.50 -28.17
CA THR A 66 8.43 -9.73 -28.32
C THR A 66 9.64 -10.45 -27.75
N TRP A 67 9.61 -10.83 -26.48
CA TRP A 67 10.77 -11.46 -25.85
C TRP A 67 11.04 -12.89 -26.33
N ALA A 68 10.02 -13.61 -26.80
CA ALA A 68 10.16 -14.92 -27.42
C ALA A 68 10.51 -14.86 -28.92
N ASN A 69 10.45 -13.67 -29.55
CA ASN A 69 10.72 -13.52 -30.97
C ASN A 69 12.19 -13.81 -31.30
N PRO A 70 12.51 -14.70 -32.26
CA PRO A 70 13.87 -15.09 -32.60
C PRO A 70 14.76 -13.93 -33.10
N GLU A 71 14.20 -12.96 -33.83
CA GLU A 71 14.95 -11.80 -34.34
C GLU A 71 15.32 -10.83 -33.19
N VAL A 72 14.39 -10.62 -32.25
CA VAL A 72 14.64 -9.82 -31.04
C VAL A 72 15.74 -10.49 -30.20
N ARG A 73 15.64 -11.80 -29.95
CA ARG A 73 16.66 -12.54 -29.22
C ARG A 73 18.02 -12.51 -29.89
N ALA A 74 18.07 -12.61 -31.23
CA ALA A 74 19.30 -12.50 -31.99
C ALA A 74 19.92 -11.09 -31.87
N ALA A 75 19.11 -10.02 -31.96
CA ALA A 75 19.57 -8.64 -31.81
C ALA A 75 20.12 -8.35 -30.40
N LEU A 76 19.56 -8.98 -29.37
CA LEU A 76 20.01 -8.79 -28.00
C LEU A 76 21.31 -9.53 -27.65
N LYS A 77 21.56 -10.70 -28.27
CA LYS A 77 22.60 -11.66 -27.87
C LYS A 77 24.00 -11.06 -27.70
N ASP A 78 24.43 -10.25 -28.66
CA ASP A 78 25.83 -9.79 -28.73
C ASP A 78 26.05 -8.44 -28.09
N LYS A 79 25.03 -7.59 -28.03
CA LYS A 79 25.12 -6.18 -27.63
C LYS A 79 24.48 -5.88 -26.29
N PHE A 80 23.59 -6.76 -25.79
CA PHE A 80 22.81 -6.50 -24.56
C PHE A 80 22.99 -7.63 -23.55
N VAL A 81 22.83 -7.28 -22.29
CA VAL A 81 22.61 -8.19 -21.16
C VAL A 81 21.14 -8.04 -20.75
N PRO A 82 20.27 -9.02 -21.05
CA PRO A 82 18.86 -8.97 -20.67
C PRO A 82 18.69 -9.20 -19.17
N VAL A 83 17.94 -8.30 -18.52
CA VAL A 83 17.63 -8.36 -17.10
C VAL A 83 16.11 -8.40 -16.92
N TYR A 84 15.64 -9.36 -16.15
CA TYR A 84 14.25 -9.45 -15.76
C TYR A 84 14.05 -8.93 -14.34
N VAL A 85 13.05 -8.09 -14.15
CA VAL A 85 12.63 -7.60 -12.84
C VAL A 85 11.12 -7.80 -12.70
N ASP A 86 10.74 -8.60 -11.71
CA ASP A 86 9.34 -8.70 -11.28
C ASP A 86 9.07 -7.61 -10.24
N GLN A 87 8.05 -6.80 -10.49
CA GLN A 87 7.74 -5.65 -9.67
C GLN A 87 7.40 -6.01 -8.23
N ASP A 88 6.66 -7.12 -8.05
CA ASP A 88 6.21 -7.49 -6.72
C ASP A 88 7.37 -8.02 -5.87
N SER A 89 8.44 -8.58 -6.50
CA SER A 89 9.64 -9.05 -5.81
C SER A 89 10.72 -7.99 -5.59
N ARG A 90 10.67 -6.87 -6.33
CA ARG A 90 11.65 -5.78 -6.29
C ARG A 90 10.96 -4.42 -6.24
N PRO A 91 10.31 -4.09 -5.11
CA PRO A 91 9.59 -2.83 -4.94
C PRO A 91 10.48 -1.58 -5.15
N ASP A 92 11.76 -1.65 -4.83
CA ASP A 92 12.73 -0.58 -5.04
C ASP A 92 12.92 -0.21 -6.52
N ILE A 93 13.00 -1.21 -7.39
CA ILE A 93 13.14 -1.00 -8.83
C ILE A 93 11.78 -0.65 -9.45
N SER A 94 10.74 -1.35 -9.04
CA SER A 94 9.37 -1.09 -9.50
C SER A 94 8.97 0.36 -9.27
N GLN A 95 9.10 0.83 -8.08
CA GLN A 95 8.75 2.19 -7.69
C GLN A 95 9.58 3.24 -8.45
N ARG A 96 10.86 2.97 -8.75
CA ARG A 96 11.71 3.88 -9.54
C ARG A 96 11.15 4.14 -10.94
N TYR A 97 10.51 3.13 -11.53
CA TYR A 97 9.99 3.19 -12.90
C TYR A 97 8.45 3.16 -12.98
N GLU A 98 7.77 3.37 -11.88
CA GLU A 98 6.31 3.33 -11.76
C GLU A 98 5.58 4.16 -12.83
N ARG A 99 6.09 5.37 -13.13
CA ARG A 99 5.54 6.27 -14.16
C ARG A 99 5.54 5.66 -15.58
N TRP A 100 6.34 4.61 -15.81
CA TRP A 100 6.44 3.92 -17.08
C TRP A 100 5.46 2.78 -17.20
N GLY A 101 4.73 2.45 -16.13
CA GLY A 101 3.72 1.39 -16.09
C GLY A 101 4.31 -0.01 -16.32
N TRP A 102 3.45 -0.94 -16.62
CA TRP A 102 3.83 -2.34 -16.86
C TRP A 102 3.22 -2.86 -18.17
N PRO A 103 4.04 -3.54 -19.02
CA PRO A 103 5.48 -3.70 -18.90
C PRO A 103 6.21 -2.37 -19.11
N ALA A 104 7.41 -2.23 -18.53
CA ALA A 104 8.33 -1.17 -18.89
C ALA A 104 9.66 -1.78 -19.37
N THR A 105 10.31 -1.11 -20.34
CA THR A 105 11.65 -1.50 -20.79
C THR A 105 12.60 -0.35 -20.57
N ILE A 106 13.71 -0.61 -19.86
CA ILE A 106 14.74 0.39 -19.58
C ILE A 106 16.06 -0.10 -20.17
N ILE A 107 16.74 0.75 -20.95
CA ILE A 107 18.05 0.45 -21.52
C ILE A 107 19.09 1.32 -20.85
N PHE A 108 20.14 0.68 -20.35
CA PHE A 108 21.31 1.33 -19.75
C PHE A 108 22.53 1.15 -20.63
N GLY A 109 23.40 2.14 -20.62
CA GLY A 109 24.75 2.04 -21.14
C GLY A 109 25.63 1.10 -20.31
N PRO A 110 26.79 0.72 -20.86
CA PRO A 110 27.76 -0.11 -20.14
C PRO A 110 28.29 0.52 -18.84
N ASP A 111 28.13 1.81 -18.69
CA ASP A 111 28.51 2.62 -17.51
C ASP A 111 27.37 2.75 -16.48
N GLY A 112 26.19 2.17 -16.75
CA GLY A 112 25.00 2.27 -15.92
C GLY A 112 24.15 3.52 -16.15
N THR A 113 24.47 4.35 -17.16
CA THR A 113 23.66 5.51 -17.54
C THR A 113 22.35 5.07 -18.17
N GLU A 114 21.21 5.59 -17.70
CA GLU A 114 19.90 5.35 -18.33
C GLU A 114 19.83 6.04 -19.71
N ILE A 115 19.61 5.25 -20.77
CA ILE A 115 19.56 5.75 -22.15
C ILE A 115 18.13 5.91 -22.62
N VAL A 116 17.33 4.82 -22.54
CA VAL A 116 15.95 4.78 -23.07
C VAL A 116 15.03 4.17 -22.03
N LYS A 117 13.84 4.75 -21.90
CA LYS A 117 12.72 4.20 -21.12
C LYS A 117 11.49 4.10 -22.00
N LEU A 118 10.94 2.90 -22.12
CA LEU A 118 9.77 2.62 -22.95
C LEU A 118 8.59 2.24 -22.07
N ARG A 119 7.43 2.80 -22.36
CA ARG A 119 6.19 2.57 -21.64
C ARG A 119 5.31 1.56 -22.37
N GLY A 120 4.94 0.48 -21.70
CA GLY A 120 3.97 -0.47 -22.21
C GLY A 120 4.53 -1.48 -23.19
N PHE A 121 3.63 -2.14 -23.90
CA PHE A 121 3.93 -3.19 -24.89
C PHE A 121 4.49 -2.60 -26.19
N TYR A 122 5.54 -3.23 -26.71
CA TYR A 122 6.10 -2.99 -28.03
C TYR A 122 6.15 -4.30 -28.82
N SER A 123 5.52 -4.35 -29.99
CA SER A 123 5.67 -5.51 -30.87
C SER A 123 7.07 -5.57 -31.48
N PRO A 124 7.55 -6.75 -31.98
CA PRO A 124 8.89 -6.91 -32.53
C PRO A 124 9.25 -5.87 -33.60
N GLN A 125 8.33 -5.57 -34.49
CA GLN A 125 8.51 -4.60 -35.58
C GLN A 125 8.78 -3.16 -35.09
N PHE A 126 8.28 -2.78 -33.92
CA PHE A 126 8.54 -1.47 -33.32
C PHE A 126 9.71 -1.51 -32.33
N PHE A 127 10.02 -2.68 -31.79
CA PHE A 127 11.06 -2.87 -30.80
C PHE A 127 12.47 -2.97 -31.42
N LEU A 128 12.63 -3.70 -32.53
CA LEU A 128 13.92 -3.86 -33.22
C LEU A 128 14.55 -2.53 -33.67
N PRO A 129 13.81 -1.57 -34.26
CA PRO A 129 14.35 -0.23 -34.56
C PRO A 129 14.86 0.51 -33.33
N VAL A 130 14.22 0.39 -32.17
CA VAL A 130 14.70 1.01 -30.92
C VAL A 130 16.04 0.43 -30.50
N LEU A 131 16.23 -0.89 -30.57
CA LEU A 131 17.50 -1.54 -30.27
C LEU A 131 18.62 -1.04 -31.21
N SER A 132 18.34 -0.96 -32.52
CA SER A 132 19.30 -0.47 -33.51
C SER A 132 19.67 0.99 -33.26
N ALA A 133 18.68 1.87 -33.04
CA ALA A 133 18.91 3.27 -32.75
C ALA A 133 19.74 3.48 -31.48
N THR A 134 19.48 2.67 -30.42
CA THR A 134 20.26 2.74 -29.17
C THR A 134 21.73 2.33 -29.36
N ILE A 135 21.99 1.37 -30.27
CA ILE A 135 23.36 0.95 -30.58
C ILE A 135 24.09 2.03 -31.40
N GLU A 136 23.39 2.69 -32.33
CA GLU A 136 23.95 3.73 -33.21
C GLU A 136 24.20 5.03 -32.46
N ASP A 137 23.27 5.44 -31.61
CA ASP A 137 23.40 6.64 -30.75
C ASP A 137 22.98 6.32 -29.31
N PRO A 138 23.96 6.03 -28.42
CA PRO A 138 23.70 5.74 -27.02
C PRO A 138 23.49 6.98 -26.15
N SER A 139 23.23 8.14 -26.71
CA SER A 139 22.94 9.36 -25.95
C SER A 139 21.64 9.21 -25.16
N PRO A 140 21.61 9.63 -23.88
CA PRO A 140 20.39 9.56 -23.08
C PRO A 140 19.24 10.36 -23.69
N VAL A 141 18.07 9.74 -23.79
CA VAL A 141 16.84 10.43 -24.20
C VAL A 141 16.39 11.34 -23.05
N VAL A 142 16.20 12.62 -23.36
CA VAL A 142 15.68 13.59 -22.39
C VAL A 142 14.16 13.48 -22.35
N TYR A 143 13.64 13.12 -21.19
CA TYR A 143 12.19 13.08 -20.94
C TYR A 143 11.78 14.38 -20.22
N PRO A 144 10.76 15.12 -20.71
CA PRO A 144 10.34 16.39 -20.12
C PRO A 144 9.97 16.30 -18.63
N ASP A 145 9.48 15.14 -18.23
CA ASP A 145 9.01 14.85 -16.86
C ASP A 145 10.03 14.05 -16.03
N ALA A 146 11.26 13.91 -16.48
CA ALA A 146 12.32 13.33 -15.65
C ALA A 146 12.46 14.20 -14.39
N GLY A 147 11.93 13.72 -13.28
CA GLY A 147 11.83 14.44 -12.01
C GLY A 147 13.10 15.22 -11.72
N GLY A 148 12.92 16.48 -11.40
CA GLY A 148 14.03 17.39 -11.13
C GLY A 148 14.97 16.79 -10.08
N ALA A 149 16.26 17.09 -10.25
CA ALA A 149 17.27 16.77 -9.25
C ALA A 149 16.73 17.11 -7.85
N GLU A 150 17.03 16.25 -6.86
CA GLU A 150 16.76 16.54 -5.44
C GLU A 150 17.18 17.97 -5.14
N ARG A 151 16.21 18.88 -5.17
CA ARG A 151 16.40 20.27 -4.80
C ARG A 151 16.28 20.37 -3.28
N GLU A 152 16.98 21.34 -2.75
CA GLU A 152 17.14 21.63 -1.33
C GLU A 152 15.90 21.34 -0.46
N ARG A 153 16.19 20.82 0.75
CA ARG A 153 15.25 20.61 1.83
C ARG A 153 14.39 21.86 2.04
N THR A 154 13.09 21.76 1.89
CA THR A 154 12.19 22.76 2.44
C THR A 154 11.98 22.47 3.92
N LEU A 155 12.12 23.49 4.75
CA LEU A 155 11.78 23.40 6.18
C LEU A 155 10.27 23.51 6.42
N ALA A 156 9.47 23.61 5.36
CA ALA A 156 8.03 23.72 5.46
C ALA A 156 7.43 22.36 5.87
N THR A 157 6.72 22.34 6.99
CA THR A 157 6.03 21.16 7.51
C THR A 157 4.56 21.09 7.05
N GLY A 158 4.16 21.92 6.08
CA GLY A 158 2.81 21.98 5.53
C GLY A 158 2.75 22.78 4.22
N LEU A 159 1.62 22.69 3.55
CA LEU A 159 1.31 23.41 2.33
C LEU A 159 0.88 24.85 2.65
N THR A 160 1.17 25.78 1.75
CA THR A 160 0.60 27.12 1.76
C THR A 160 -0.84 27.12 1.23
N ASP A 161 -1.63 28.15 1.54
CA ASP A 161 -3.00 28.27 1.02
C ASP A 161 -3.02 28.25 -0.52
N ALA A 162 -2.05 28.89 -1.17
CA ALA A 162 -1.93 28.87 -2.64
C ALA A 162 -1.66 27.46 -3.19
N GLN A 163 -0.82 26.66 -2.53
CA GLN A 163 -0.57 25.27 -2.91
C GLN A 163 -1.81 24.39 -2.68
N HIS A 164 -2.55 24.61 -1.59
CA HIS A 164 -3.85 23.97 -1.39
C HIS A 164 -4.82 24.26 -2.53
N ASP A 165 -4.99 25.55 -2.89
CA ASP A 165 -5.90 25.96 -3.96
C ASP A 165 -5.50 25.33 -5.30
N GLU A 166 -4.20 25.28 -5.60
CA GLU A 166 -3.68 24.66 -6.83
C GLU A 166 -3.97 23.16 -6.89
N ILE A 167 -3.70 22.42 -5.79
CA ILE A 167 -3.95 20.97 -5.71
C ILE A 167 -5.47 20.71 -5.82
N PHE A 168 -6.32 21.47 -5.11
CA PHE A 168 -7.76 21.33 -5.21
C PHE A 168 -8.27 21.60 -6.62
N ALA A 169 -7.78 22.66 -7.28
CA ALA A 169 -8.14 22.98 -8.66
C ALA A 169 -7.74 21.86 -9.62
N PHE A 170 -6.58 21.23 -9.40
CA PHE A 170 -6.14 20.10 -10.21
C PHE A 170 -7.02 18.85 -10.00
N ILE A 171 -7.35 18.53 -8.75
CA ILE A 171 -8.24 17.40 -8.43
C ILE A 171 -9.63 17.63 -9.05
N ASP A 172 -10.15 18.86 -8.98
CA ASP A 172 -11.42 19.22 -9.59
C ASP A 172 -11.40 19.09 -11.11
N LYS A 173 -10.32 19.53 -11.76
CA LYS A 173 -10.12 19.44 -13.22
C LYS A 173 -9.96 17.98 -13.69
N ALA A 174 -9.40 17.12 -12.86
CA ALA A 174 -9.23 15.70 -13.16
C ALA A 174 -10.53 14.90 -13.11
N TRP A 175 -11.61 15.48 -12.56
CA TRP A 175 -12.91 14.83 -12.48
C TRP A 175 -13.56 14.70 -13.86
N ASP A 176 -13.97 13.49 -14.21
CA ASP A 176 -14.73 13.18 -15.42
C ASP A 176 -16.23 13.38 -15.15
N GLU A 177 -16.78 14.47 -15.67
CA GLU A 177 -18.21 14.81 -15.47
C GLU A 177 -19.14 13.84 -16.18
N ASP A 178 -18.75 13.31 -17.34
CA ASP A 178 -19.60 12.44 -18.15
C ASP A 178 -19.68 11.03 -17.55
N HIS A 179 -18.52 10.44 -17.20
CA HIS A 179 -18.45 9.05 -16.79
C HIS A 179 -18.16 8.86 -15.29
N GLY A 180 -17.77 9.91 -14.57
CA GLY A 180 -17.35 9.83 -13.18
C GLY A 180 -15.93 9.29 -13.01
N GLY A 181 -15.36 9.55 -11.82
CA GLY A 181 -13.98 9.19 -11.50
C GLY A 181 -12.97 10.28 -11.85
N TRP A 182 -11.77 10.12 -11.35
CA TRP A 182 -10.64 11.03 -11.60
C TRP A 182 -9.69 10.37 -12.60
N SER A 183 -9.46 11.02 -13.71
CA SER A 183 -8.68 10.53 -14.85
C SER A 183 -9.47 9.74 -15.92
N LYS A 184 -8.83 9.57 -17.09
CA LYS A 184 -9.41 8.87 -18.24
C LYS A 184 -9.54 7.36 -17.96
N SER A 185 -8.44 6.69 -17.62
CA SER A 185 -8.52 5.32 -17.09
C SER A 185 -8.86 5.38 -15.59
N LYS A 186 -9.72 4.49 -15.12
CA LYS A 186 -10.31 4.55 -13.77
C LYS A 186 -9.56 3.61 -12.83
N PHE A 187 -8.70 4.17 -12.00
CA PHE A 187 -7.89 3.41 -11.03
C PHE A 187 -8.59 3.28 -9.67
N VAL A 188 -8.37 2.14 -9.02
CA VAL A 188 -8.69 1.94 -7.60
C VAL A 188 -7.51 2.50 -6.80
N ASP A 189 -7.62 3.77 -6.43
CA ASP A 189 -6.58 4.51 -5.73
C ASP A 189 -6.99 4.80 -4.29
N SER A 190 -6.31 4.16 -3.32
CA SER A 190 -6.64 4.24 -1.90
C SER A 190 -6.61 5.68 -1.36
N PRO A 191 -5.60 6.51 -1.67
CA PRO A 191 -5.56 7.90 -1.23
C PRO A 191 -6.75 8.71 -1.73
N THR A 192 -7.08 8.64 -3.01
CA THR A 192 -8.19 9.40 -3.61
C THR A 192 -9.54 9.00 -3.00
N LEU A 193 -9.79 7.70 -2.87
CA LEU A 193 -11.02 7.20 -2.24
C LEU A 193 -11.12 7.64 -0.78
N THR A 194 -10.02 7.55 -0.03
CA THR A 194 -9.94 7.96 1.36
C THR A 194 -10.16 9.46 1.53
N TRP A 195 -9.49 10.28 0.72
CA TRP A 195 -9.62 11.73 0.72
C TRP A 195 -11.06 12.16 0.40
N ALA A 196 -11.66 11.60 -0.64
CA ALA A 196 -13.02 11.94 -1.03
C ALA A 196 -14.07 11.55 0.04
N LEU A 197 -13.90 10.39 0.70
CA LEU A 197 -14.73 9.99 1.84
C LEU A 197 -14.54 10.94 3.04
N GLN A 198 -13.31 11.37 3.31
CA GLN A 198 -13.03 12.33 4.38
C GLN A 198 -13.67 13.69 4.10
N ARG A 199 -13.56 14.23 2.87
CA ARG A 199 -14.22 15.45 2.44
C ARG A 199 -15.74 15.35 2.58
N ALA A 200 -16.34 14.24 2.10
CA ALA A 200 -17.77 13.98 2.26
C ALA A 200 -18.18 13.97 3.74
N ARG A 201 -17.37 13.37 4.62
CA ARG A 201 -17.63 13.35 6.07
C ARG A 201 -17.50 14.73 6.72
N GLN A 202 -16.68 15.61 6.17
CA GLN A 202 -16.53 17.02 6.59
C GLN A 202 -17.67 17.91 6.09
N GLY A 203 -18.63 17.39 5.31
CA GLY A 203 -19.80 18.13 4.81
C GLY A 203 -19.65 18.66 3.38
N ASP A 204 -18.60 18.25 2.66
CA ASP A 204 -18.42 18.58 1.25
C ASP A 204 -19.41 17.79 0.38
N THR A 205 -20.53 18.40 0.04
CA THR A 205 -21.62 17.76 -0.70
C THR A 205 -21.23 17.39 -2.13
N LYS A 206 -20.32 18.14 -2.76
CA LYS A 206 -19.79 17.85 -4.11
C LYS A 206 -18.98 16.55 -4.08
N ASN A 207 -18.02 16.43 -3.17
CA ASN A 207 -17.24 15.21 -3.02
C ASN A 207 -18.07 14.04 -2.48
N ALA A 208 -19.11 14.28 -1.69
CA ALA A 208 -20.07 13.24 -1.28
C ALA A 208 -20.82 12.64 -2.49
N ALA A 209 -21.26 13.46 -3.42
CA ALA A 209 -21.91 13.00 -4.65
C ALA A 209 -20.92 12.23 -5.56
N ARG A 210 -19.70 12.77 -5.74
CA ARG A 210 -18.65 12.18 -6.55
C ARG A 210 -18.24 10.80 -6.04
N ILE A 211 -17.95 10.68 -4.74
CA ILE A 211 -17.49 9.39 -4.19
C ILE A 211 -18.59 8.33 -4.20
N ARG A 212 -19.86 8.69 -3.95
CA ARG A 212 -20.99 7.77 -4.12
C ARG A 212 -21.08 7.23 -5.54
N ARG A 213 -20.98 8.12 -6.56
CA ARG A 213 -20.99 7.73 -7.97
C ARG A 213 -19.82 6.77 -8.29
N VAL A 214 -18.61 7.08 -7.86
CA VAL A 214 -17.42 6.24 -8.09
C VAL A 214 -17.59 4.86 -7.45
N LEU A 215 -17.99 4.79 -6.18
CA LEU A 215 -18.16 3.53 -5.48
C LEU A 215 -19.26 2.65 -6.12
N THR A 216 -20.35 3.25 -6.60
CA THR A 216 -21.40 2.51 -7.32
C THR A 216 -20.84 1.94 -8.63
N LEU A 217 -20.16 2.75 -9.45
CA LEU A 217 -19.55 2.31 -10.71
C LEU A 217 -18.51 1.21 -10.48
N MET A 218 -17.66 1.35 -9.47
CA MET A 218 -16.68 0.32 -9.10
C MET A 218 -17.36 -1.00 -8.70
N ALA A 219 -18.45 -0.96 -7.91
CA ALA A 219 -19.18 -2.16 -7.50
C ALA A 219 -19.80 -2.89 -8.69
N ASP A 220 -20.33 -2.15 -9.66
CA ASP A 220 -21.04 -2.69 -10.80
C ASP A 220 -20.10 -3.25 -11.87
N THR A 221 -18.92 -2.60 -12.09
CA THR A 221 -18.06 -2.86 -13.24
C THR A 221 -16.70 -3.45 -12.90
N MET A 222 -16.14 -3.16 -11.73
CA MET A 222 -14.76 -3.54 -11.40
C MET A 222 -14.66 -4.73 -10.45
N ILE A 223 -15.72 -5.10 -9.71
CA ILE A 223 -15.69 -6.33 -8.91
C ILE A 223 -16.00 -7.51 -9.82
N ASP A 224 -15.03 -8.41 -9.99
CA ASP A 224 -15.18 -9.63 -10.78
C ASP A 224 -16.34 -10.49 -10.25
N LYS A 225 -17.28 -10.85 -11.12
CA LYS A 225 -18.53 -11.52 -10.73
C LYS A 225 -18.32 -12.95 -10.25
N GLY A 226 -17.27 -13.61 -10.74
CA GLY A 226 -16.97 -15.01 -10.40
C GLY A 226 -16.20 -15.15 -9.10
N THR A 227 -15.20 -14.30 -8.88
CA THR A 227 -14.28 -14.40 -7.73
C THR A 227 -14.59 -13.43 -6.60
N GLY A 228 -15.23 -12.29 -6.90
CA GLY A 228 -15.39 -11.18 -5.96
C GLY A 228 -14.18 -10.26 -5.85
N ALA A 229 -13.14 -10.50 -6.65
CA ALA A 229 -11.93 -9.70 -6.65
C ALA A 229 -12.15 -8.30 -7.24
N MET A 230 -11.50 -7.27 -6.69
CA MET A 230 -11.49 -5.92 -7.23
C MET A 230 -10.39 -5.78 -8.29
N ASN A 231 -10.76 -5.36 -9.50
CA ASN A 231 -9.80 -4.94 -10.52
C ASN A 231 -9.08 -3.66 -10.10
N GLN A 232 -7.78 -3.53 -10.43
CA GLN A 232 -7.04 -2.30 -10.10
C GLN A 232 -7.41 -1.12 -11.00
N VAL A 233 -7.78 -1.39 -12.25
CA VAL A 233 -8.04 -0.34 -13.25
C VAL A 233 -9.12 -0.77 -14.24
N ASN A 234 -9.92 0.19 -14.67
CA ASN A 234 -10.72 0.10 -15.88
C ASN A 234 -10.04 0.96 -16.96
N LEU A 235 -9.78 0.38 -18.12
CA LEU A 235 -8.98 1.00 -19.18
C LEU A 235 -9.74 2.09 -19.92
N GLU A 236 -11.08 1.93 -20.05
CA GLU A 236 -11.92 2.87 -20.76
C GLU A 236 -12.62 3.87 -19.82
N PRO A 237 -12.85 5.12 -20.27
CA PRO A 237 -13.48 6.16 -19.45
C PRO A 237 -14.88 5.80 -18.97
N ASP A 238 -15.64 5.05 -19.78
CA ASP A 238 -17.01 4.63 -19.52
C ASP A 238 -17.16 3.39 -18.63
N TRP A 239 -16.06 2.93 -18.03
CA TRP A 239 -15.98 1.77 -17.15
C TRP A 239 -16.30 0.43 -17.81
N SER A 240 -16.18 0.32 -19.14
CA SER A 240 -16.57 -0.86 -19.92
C SER A 240 -15.49 -1.96 -20.01
N GLU A 241 -14.20 -1.63 -19.74
CA GLU A 241 -13.09 -2.58 -19.91
C GLU A 241 -12.23 -2.72 -18.64
N PRO A 242 -12.66 -3.54 -17.63
CA PRO A 242 -11.82 -3.87 -16.49
C PRO A 242 -10.62 -4.73 -16.94
N ALA A 243 -9.43 -4.37 -16.44
CA ALA A 243 -8.18 -4.99 -16.91
C ALA A 243 -8.00 -6.46 -16.51
N ARG A 244 -8.79 -6.98 -15.57
CA ARG A 244 -8.70 -8.32 -14.96
C ARG A 244 -7.36 -8.55 -14.26
N GLU A 245 -6.93 -7.56 -13.53
CA GLU A 245 -5.71 -7.50 -12.74
C GLU A 245 -6.09 -7.19 -11.29
N PHE A 246 -5.70 -8.06 -10.35
CA PHE A 246 -6.18 -8.07 -8.98
C PHE A 246 -5.03 -8.07 -7.96
N PRO A 247 -4.20 -7.00 -7.92
CA PRO A 247 -3.16 -6.87 -6.92
C PRO A 247 -3.74 -6.61 -5.54
N MET A 248 -2.98 -6.92 -4.48
CA MET A 248 -3.44 -6.82 -3.10
C MET A 248 -3.79 -5.38 -2.69
N PHE A 249 -3.04 -4.38 -3.16
CA PHE A 249 -3.34 -2.98 -2.85
C PHE A 249 -4.73 -2.54 -3.32
N ALA A 250 -5.22 -3.07 -4.46
CA ALA A 250 -6.56 -2.76 -4.95
C ALA A 250 -7.65 -3.40 -4.07
N GLN A 251 -7.39 -4.60 -3.54
CA GLN A 251 -8.30 -5.26 -2.59
C GLN A 251 -8.39 -4.48 -1.28
N GLU A 252 -7.23 -4.07 -0.72
CA GLU A 252 -7.17 -3.25 0.51
C GLU A 252 -7.91 -1.93 0.33
N ALA A 253 -7.61 -1.20 -0.74
CA ALA A 253 -8.20 0.09 -1.04
C ALA A 253 -9.73 0.02 -1.14
N ALA A 254 -10.25 -0.93 -1.94
CA ALA A 254 -11.68 -1.09 -2.14
C ALA A 254 -12.39 -1.60 -0.89
N LEU A 255 -11.86 -2.61 -0.21
CA LEU A 255 -12.46 -3.15 1.02
C LEU A 255 -12.57 -2.08 2.10
N SER A 256 -11.50 -1.30 2.30
CA SER A 256 -11.46 -0.18 3.25
C SER A 256 -12.44 0.93 2.88
N ALA A 257 -12.54 1.28 1.58
CA ALA A 257 -13.45 2.32 1.11
C ALA A 257 -14.91 1.91 1.26
N TYR A 258 -15.30 0.69 0.84
CA TYR A 258 -16.67 0.19 0.98
C TYR A 258 -17.08 0.00 2.43
N ALA A 259 -16.21 -0.50 3.28
CA ALA A 259 -16.48 -0.65 4.71
C ALA A 259 -16.82 0.71 5.36
N ARG A 260 -16.02 1.75 5.08
CA ARG A 260 -16.27 3.12 5.56
C ARG A 260 -17.53 3.74 4.93
N ALA A 261 -17.70 3.56 3.62
CA ALA A 261 -18.86 4.11 2.91
C ALA A 261 -20.17 3.53 3.43
N TRP A 262 -20.20 2.22 3.73
CA TRP A 262 -21.37 1.59 4.34
C TRP A 262 -21.74 2.24 5.67
N THR A 263 -20.80 2.37 6.61
CA THR A 263 -21.08 3.00 7.91
C THR A 263 -21.38 4.49 7.82
N MET A 264 -20.93 5.17 6.76
CA MET A 264 -21.14 6.61 6.56
C MET A 264 -22.47 6.90 5.87
N PHE A 265 -22.86 6.08 4.92
CA PHE A 265 -24.01 6.34 4.05
C PHE A 265 -25.20 5.41 4.27
N ASP A 266 -25.05 4.37 5.09
CA ASP A 266 -26.06 3.35 5.39
C ASP A 266 -26.66 2.69 4.13
N ASP A 267 -25.79 2.46 3.10
CA ASP A 267 -26.18 1.86 1.83
C ASP A 267 -25.78 0.39 1.79
N PRO A 268 -26.76 -0.55 1.75
CA PRO A 268 -26.50 -1.99 1.75
C PRO A 268 -25.67 -2.46 0.53
N GLY A 269 -25.68 -1.72 -0.58
CA GLY A 269 -24.86 -2.03 -1.76
C GLY A 269 -23.36 -1.97 -1.44
N TYR A 270 -22.94 -1.01 -0.61
CA TYR A 270 -21.53 -0.93 -0.18
C TYR A 270 -21.16 -2.09 0.74
N ARG A 271 -22.07 -2.52 1.60
CA ARG A 271 -21.87 -3.73 2.42
C ARG A 271 -21.68 -4.96 1.55
N GLN A 272 -22.52 -5.16 0.55
CA GLN A 272 -22.43 -6.30 -0.37
C GLN A 272 -21.13 -6.29 -1.16
N ALA A 273 -20.67 -5.11 -1.64
CA ALA A 273 -19.39 -4.96 -2.31
C ALA A 273 -18.22 -5.36 -1.38
N ALA A 274 -18.22 -4.87 -0.14
CA ALA A 274 -17.23 -5.25 0.86
C ALA A 274 -17.23 -6.75 1.16
N ASP A 275 -18.42 -7.37 1.31
CA ASP A 275 -18.58 -8.81 1.57
C ASP A 275 -18.00 -9.67 0.44
N ARG A 276 -18.15 -9.24 -0.82
CA ARG A 276 -17.58 -9.95 -1.98
C ARG A 276 -16.04 -9.91 -1.97
N ILE A 277 -15.45 -8.74 -1.72
CA ILE A 277 -13.99 -8.57 -1.66
C ILE A 277 -13.41 -9.33 -0.46
N TYR A 278 -14.06 -9.27 0.70
CA TYR A 278 -13.70 -10.07 1.86
C TYR A 278 -13.73 -11.56 1.55
N GLY A 279 -14.79 -12.04 0.88
CA GLY A 279 -14.91 -13.43 0.42
C GLY A 279 -13.74 -13.84 -0.48
N PHE A 280 -13.33 -13.00 -1.41
CA PHE A 280 -12.16 -13.24 -2.26
C PHE A 280 -10.86 -13.33 -1.44
N LEU A 281 -10.61 -12.38 -0.53
CA LEU A 281 -9.42 -12.42 0.33
C LEU A 281 -9.37 -13.70 1.17
N LYS A 282 -10.48 -14.08 1.79
CA LYS A 282 -10.58 -15.26 2.65
C LYS A 282 -10.42 -16.57 1.88
N ASN A 283 -11.12 -16.73 0.76
CA ASN A 283 -11.25 -18.01 0.08
C ASN A 283 -10.18 -18.26 -0.99
N THR A 284 -9.58 -17.19 -1.53
CA THR A 284 -8.63 -17.27 -2.65
C THR A 284 -7.23 -16.81 -2.28
N MET A 285 -7.13 -15.70 -1.53
CA MET A 285 -5.83 -15.07 -1.27
C MET A 285 -5.20 -15.48 0.05
N ALA A 286 -5.97 -15.93 1.04
CA ALA A 286 -5.41 -16.44 2.30
C ALA A 286 -4.64 -17.74 2.06
N ALA A 287 -3.38 -17.78 2.46
CA ALA A 287 -2.55 -18.98 2.31
C ALA A 287 -2.80 -19.97 3.47
N PRO A 288 -2.83 -21.29 3.21
CA PRO A 288 -3.12 -22.31 4.23
C PRO A 288 -2.14 -22.28 5.42
N GLY A 289 -0.90 -21.84 5.19
CA GLY A 289 0.13 -21.71 6.22
C GLY A 289 0.11 -20.39 6.98
N GLY A 290 -0.83 -19.52 6.69
CA GLY A 290 -0.91 -18.13 7.17
C GLY A 290 -0.31 -17.12 6.19
N GLY A 291 -0.58 -15.81 6.42
CA GLY A 291 -0.25 -14.75 5.48
C GLY A 291 -1.15 -14.76 4.23
N PHE A 292 -0.79 -13.95 3.26
CA PHE A 292 -1.57 -13.78 2.03
C PHE A 292 -0.68 -13.94 0.78
N TYR A 293 -1.26 -14.48 -0.29
CA TYR A 293 -0.67 -14.48 -1.61
C TYR A 293 -0.57 -13.06 -2.17
N ALA A 294 0.38 -12.83 -3.09
CA ALA A 294 0.70 -11.48 -3.56
C ALA A 294 -0.40 -10.85 -4.43
N SER A 295 -0.90 -11.60 -5.41
CA SER A 295 -1.84 -11.07 -6.40
C SER A 295 -2.58 -12.18 -7.14
N MET A 296 -3.59 -11.81 -7.90
CA MET A 296 -4.19 -12.65 -8.92
C MET A 296 -4.24 -11.87 -10.24
N GLY A 297 -4.09 -12.56 -11.36
CA GLY A 297 -4.15 -11.96 -12.69
C GLY A 297 -4.35 -13.00 -13.77
N MET A 298 -4.40 -12.54 -15.03
CA MET A 298 -4.55 -13.41 -16.19
C MET A 298 -3.19 -14.01 -16.59
N SER A 299 -2.98 -15.27 -16.25
CA SER A 299 -1.85 -16.05 -16.78
C SER A 299 -2.33 -16.92 -17.95
N VAL A 300 -1.76 -16.71 -19.15
CA VAL A 300 -2.00 -17.55 -20.34
C VAL A 300 -3.47 -17.96 -20.58
N GLY A 301 -4.39 -16.98 -20.42
CA GLY A 301 -5.82 -17.20 -20.70
C GLY A 301 -6.70 -17.58 -19.51
N GLU A 302 -6.12 -18.01 -18.39
CA GLU A 302 -6.84 -18.36 -17.17
C GLU A 302 -6.39 -17.48 -15.99
N PRO A 303 -7.29 -17.10 -15.07
CA PRO A 303 -6.90 -16.41 -13.86
C PRO A 303 -5.97 -17.29 -13.02
N GLY A 304 -4.80 -16.76 -12.67
CA GLY A 304 -3.82 -17.43 -11.84
C GLY A 304 -3.50 -16.64 -10.58
N VAL A 305 -3.25 -17.34 -9.47
CA VAL A 305 -2.82 -16.72 -8.21
C VAL A 305 -1.30 -16.77 -8.13
N ASP A 306 -0.67 -15.61 -7.95
CA ASP A 306 0.72 -15.53 -7.55
C ASP A 306 0.85 -15.93 -6.08
N ARG A 307 1.34 -17.13 -5.84
CA ARG A 307 1.41 -17.74 -4.50
C ARG A 307 2.61 -17.29 -3.67
N ARG A 308 3.39 -16.32 -4.17
CA ARG A 308 4.43 -15.71 -3.35
C ARG A 308 3.78 -14.92 -2.23
N GLN A 309 4.46 -14.86 -1.10
CA GLN A 309 3.96 -14.20 0.11
C GLN A 309 4.97 -13.15 0.56
N TYR A 310 4.58 -11.89 0.48
CA TYR A 310 5.40 -10.76 0.87
C TYR A 310 4.83 -10.07 2.11
N ALA A 311 5.69 -9.37 2.85
CA ALA A 311 5.29 -8.66 4.07
C ALA A 311 4.34 -7.50 3.74
N ARG A 312 4.62 -6.73 2.68
CA ARG A 312 3.80 -5.59 2.24
C ARG A 312 2.37 -6.00 1.89
N GLU A 313 2.22 -6.99 1.01
CA GLU A 313 0.91 -7.45 0.54
C GLU A 313 0.11 -8.09 1.69
N THR A 314 0.79 -8.83 2.57
CA THR A 314 0.14 -9.35 3.78
C THR A 314 -0.30 -8.23 4.72
N ALA A 315 0.49 -7.17 4.89
CA ALA A 315 0.13 -6.00 5.71
C ALA A 315 -1.07 -5.21 5.13
N GLN A 316 -1.14 -5.08 3.81
CA GLN A 316 -2.28 -4.50 3.10
C GLN A 316 -3.55 -5.32 3.34
N ALA A 317 -3.47 -6.66 3.21
CA ALA A 317 -4.60 -7.53 3.53
C ALA A 317 -5.07 -7.38 4.98
N ILE A 318 -4.15 -7.33 5.96
CA ILE A 318 -4.46 -7.08 7.38
C ILE A 318 -5.21 -5.75 7.54
N SER A 319 -4.73 -4.68 6.91
CA SER A 319 -5.35 -3.35 7.00
C SER A 319 -6.78 -3.33 6.45
N GLY A 320 -7.00 -3.94 5.29
CA GLY A 320 -8.34 -4.07 4.68
C GLY A 320 -9.30 -4.91 5.52
N LEU A 321 -8.83 -6.06 6.03
CA LEU A 321 -9.63 -6.95 6.88
C LEU A 321 -10.04 -6.28 8.19
N LEU A 322 -9.15 -5.48 8.80
CA LEU A 322 -9.47 -4.75 10.02
C LEU A 322 -10.42 -3.57 9.76
N ALA A 323 -10.28 -2.87 8.63
CA ALA A 323 -11.26 -1.86 8.24
C ALA A 323 -12.66 -2.48 8.04
N TYR A 324 -12.73 -3.66 7.44
CA TYR A 324 -13.96 -4.41 7.29
C TYR A 324 -14.51 -4.89 8.64
N TYR A 325 -13.67 -5.44 9.52
CA TYR A 325 -14.07 -5.83 10.87
C TYR A 325 -14.61 -4.64 11.68
N ASP A 326 -13.88 -3.51 11.70
CA ASP A 326 -14.27 -2.30 12.42
C ASP A 326 -15.68 -1.83 12.02
N ALA A 327 -16.03 -1.93 10.74
CA ALA A 327 -17.32 -1.53 10.21
C ALA A 327 -18.43 -2.58 10.42
N THR A 328 -18.10 -3.87 10.36
CA THR A 328 -19.10 -4.94 10.23
C THR A 328 -19.22 -5.85 11.45
N ASN A 329 -18.21 -5.83 12.32
CA ASN A 329 -18.03 -6.76 13.43
C ASN A 329 -17.97 -8.26 13.00
N VAL A 330 -17.53 -8.55 11.78
CA VAL A 330 -17.26 -9.92 11.32
C VAL A 330 -15.95 -10.40 11.97
N THR A 331 -16.05 -11.12 13.08
CA THR A 331 -14.90 -11.53 13.91
C THR A 331 -13.91 -12.41 13.17
N ASP A 332 -14.36 -13.22 12.22
CA ASP A 332 -13.51 -14.05 11.38
C ASP A 332 -12.50 -13.21 10.55
N ALA A 333 -12.88 -12.00 10.11
CA ALA A 333 -11.95 -11.10 9.42
C ALA A 333 -10.83 -10.58 10.34
N ARG A 334 -11.17 -10.25 11.60
CA ARG A 334 -10.19 -9.88 12.63
C ARG A 334 -9.25 -11.05 12.93
N ASP A 335 -9.80 -12.24 13.12
CA ASP A 335 -9.01 -13.43 13.49
C ASP A 335 -8.06 -13.83 12.35
N LEU A 336 -8.51 -13.69 11.09
CA LEU A 336 -7.68 -13.87 9.91
C LEU A 336 -6.55 -12.82 9.84
N ALA A 337 -6.83 -11.55 10.15
CA ALA A 337 -5.84 -10.48 10.21
C ALA A 337 -4.78 -10.74 11.30
N ILE A 338 -5.19 -11.16 12.50
CA ILE A 338 -4.29 -11.52 13.60
C ILE A 338 -3.41 -12.71 13.18
N GLY A 339 -3.98 -13.75 12.58
CA GLY A 339 -3.24 -14.90 12.07
C GLY A 339 -2.17 -14.52 11.05
N ALA A 340 -2.53 -13.63 10.12
CA ALA A 340 -1.62 -13.11 9.11
C ALA A 340 -0.48 -12.28 9.72
N ALA A 341 -0.77 -11.42 10.70
CA ALA A 341 0.25 -10.64 11.40
C ALA A 341 1.24 -11.55 12.16
N ARG A 342 0.74 -12.57 12.84
CA ARG A 342 1.59 -13.56 13.52
C ARG A 342 2.46 -14.34 12.53
N TRP A 343 1.94 -14.66 11.35
CA TRP A 343 2.71 -15.28 10.29
C TRP A 343 3.87 -14.38 9.82
N VAL A 344 3.62 -13.07 9.58
CA VAL A 344 4.69 -12.11 9.21
C VAL A 344 5.75 -12.03 10.30
N LEU A 345 5.33 -11.93 11.56
CA LEU A 345 6.25 -11.90 12.71
C LEU A 345 7.14 -13.16 12.79
N ALA A 346 6.60 -14.32 12.47
CA ALA A 346 7.34 -15.59 12.51
C ALA A 346 8.27 -15.77 11.29
N ASN A 347 7.91 -15.24 10.12
CA ASN A 347 8.57 -15.58 8.85
C ASN A 347 9.33 -14.42 8.20
N ARG A 348 9.02 -13.15 8.54
CA ARG A 348 9.56 -11.97 7.87
C ARG A 348 10.26 -10.99 8.81
N ALA A 349 10.18 -11.16 10.14
CA ALA A 349 10.80 -10.25 11.09
C ALA A 349 12.32 -10.21 10.95
N LEU A 350 12.88 -9.01 11.08
CA LEU A 350 14.29 -8.70 11.15
C LEU A 350 14.68 -8.29 12.58
N PRO A 351 15.95 -8.46 12.99
CA PRO A 351 16.44 -7.90 14.23
C PRO A 351 16.20 -6.39 14.31
N GLY A 352 15.75 -5.91 15.47
CA GLY A 352 15.48 -4.49 15.69
C GLY A 352 14.07 -4.03 15.31
N GLY A 353 13.16 -4.95 14.96
CA GLY A 353 11.72 -4.65 14.76
C GLY A 353 11.31 -4.40 13.31
N GLY A 354 12.23 -4.50 12.36
CA GLY A 354 11.92 -4.39 10.94
C GLY A 354 11.41 -5.69 10.32
N PHE A 355 11.06 -5.60 9.02
CA PHE A 355 10.57 -6.73 8.22
C PHE A 355 11.29 -6.80 6.89
N ARG A 356 11.60 -8.03 6.46
CA ARG A 356 12.03 -8.34 5.11
C ARG A 356 10.80 -8.57 4.23
N HIS A 357 10.94 -8.29 2.95
CA HIS A 357 9.89 -8.43 1.95
C HIS A 357 9.51 -9.89 1.71
N ALA A 358 10.49 -10.69 1.30
CA ALA A 358 10.33 -12.08 0.93
C ALA A 358 11.09 -13.01 1.89
N GLU A 359 11.15 -14.30 1.56
CA GLU A 359 12.02 -15.25 2.26
C GLU A 359 13.50 -14.87 2.11
N ARG A 360 13.87 -14.32 0.95
CA ARG A 360 15.20 -13.78 0.64
C ARG A 360 15.07 -12.47 -0.09
N ASP A 361 15.51 -11.39 0.55
CA ASP A 361 15.57 -10.07 -0.08
C ASP A 361 16.91 -9.88 -0.76
N ARG A 362 16.89 -9.42 -2.02
CA ARG A 362 18.10 -9.18 -2.80
C ARG A 362 18.48 -7.69 -2.89
N GLY A 363 17.61 -6.81 -2.49
CA GLY A 363 17.82 -5.35 -2.50
C GLY A 363 17.25 -4.64 -1.27
N GLY A 364 16.70 -5.42 -0.33
CA GLY A 364 16.10 -4.91 0.90
C GLY A 364 17.09 -4.72 2.05
N PRO A 365 16.62 -4.28 3.21
CA PRO A 365 15.19 -4.09 3.54
C PRO A 365 14.57 -2.93 2.76
N TYR A 366 13.26 -3.01 2.53
CA TYR A 366 12.49 -1.98 1.82
C TYR A 366 11.60 -1.19 2.77
N LEU A 367 11.45 0.11 2.49
CA LEU A 367 10.58 1.00 3.27
C LEU A 367 9.11 0.55 3.22
N ALA A 368 8.63 0.20 2.02
CA ALA A 368 7.24 -0.19 1.78
C ALA A 368 6.74 -1.30 2.72
N ASP A 369 7.53 -2.37 2.93
CA ASP A 369 7.17 -3.45 3.87
C ASP A 369 7.03 -2.95 5.30
N ASN A 370 7.95 -2.09 5.70
CA ASN A 370 8.05 -1.63 7.08
C ASN A 370 6.96 -0.61 7.42
N VAL A 371 6.64 0.32 6.51
CA VAL A 371 5.57 1.30 6.75
C VAL A 371 4.19 0.65 6.70
N GLU A 372 3.95 -0.28 5.76
CA GLU A 372 2.68 -1.01 5.69
C GLU A 372 2.49 -1.93 6.91
N MET A 373 3.54 -2.62 7.37
CA MET A 373 3.47 -3.41 8.59
C MET A 373 3.25 -2.56 9.83
N ALA A 374 3.92 -1.41 9.97
CA ALA A 374 3.67 -0.50 11.09
C ALA A 374 2.22 0.04 11.10
N LYS A 375 1.68 0.41 9.93
CA LYS A 375 0.27 0.78 9.74
C LYS A 375 -0.67 -0.36 10.15
N ALA A 376 -0.40 -1.58 9.72
CA ALA A 376 -1.19 -2.76 10.05
C ALA A 376 -1.14 -3.09 11.56
N LEU A 377 0.02 -2.95 12.20
CA LEU A 377 0.18 -3.15 13.66
C LEU A 377 -0.60 -2.10 14.48
N LEU A 378 -0.60 -0.83 14.04
CA LEU A 378 -1.46 0.21 14.66
C LEU A 378 -2.95 -0.09 14.44
N ALA A 379 -3.34 -0.58 13.27
CA ALA A 379 -4.70 -1.02 13.01
C ALA A 379 -5.11 -2.21 13.91
N LEU A 380 -4.23 -3.18 14.12
CA LEU A 380 -4.44 -4.29 15.05
C LEU A 380 -4.61 -3.78 16.48
N HIS A 381 -3.75 -2.87 16.94
CA HIS A 381 -3.91 -2.23 18.26
C HIS A 381 -5.28 -1.57 18.39
N ARG A 382 -5.66 -0.75 17.41
CA ARG A 382 -6.96 -0.08 17.38
C ARG A 382 -8.13 -1.08 17.36
N SER A 383 -8.08 -2.15 16.57
CA SER A 383 -9.22 -3.04 16.38
C SER A 383 -9.37 -4.09 17.49
N THR A 384 -8.29 -4.40 18.23
CA THR A 384 -8.30 -5.42 19.29
C THR A 384 -8.19 -4.83 20.72
N GLY A 385 -7.62 -3.62 20.86
CA GLY A 385 -7.24 -3.05 22.14
C GLY A 385 -6.03 -3.73 22.80
N GLU A 386 -5.34 -4.65 22.10
CA GLU A 386 -4.19 -5.38 22.62
C GLU A 386 -2.91 -4.54 22.52
N ARG A 387 -2.22 -4.35 23.65
CA ARG A 387 -1.05 -3.47 23.76
C ARG A 387 0.20 -4.02 23.06
N GLU A 388 0.29 -5.32 22.88
CA GLU A 388 1.44 -5.92 22.20
C GLU A 388 1.62 -5.36 20.79
N TRP A 389 0.51 -5.07 20.09
CA TRP A 389 0.55 -4.52 18.73
C TRP A 389 1.12 -3.09 18.69
N LEU A 390 0.80 -2.26 19.68
CA LEU A 390 1.40 -0.93 19.82
C LEU A 390 2.90 -1.01 20.07
N THR A 391 3.33 -1.89 20.98
CA THR A 391 4.76 -2.10 21.26
C THR A 391 5.52 -2.55 20.00
N ARG A 392 4.92 -3.41 19.20
CA ARG A 392 5.52 -3.85 17.93
C ARG A 392 5.54 -2.73 16.88
N ALA A 393 4.47 -1.91 16.81
CA ALA A 393 4.43 -0.75 15.94
C ALA A 393 5.54 0.26 16.29
N GLN A 394 5.78 0.52 17.59
CA GLN A 394 6.89 1.36 18.05
C GLN A 394 8.25 0.80 17.62
N ALA A 395 8.49 -0.49 17.85
CA ALA A 395 9.75 -1.12 17.44
C ALA A 395 9.98 -1.02 15.91
N THR A 396 8.91 -1.18 15.11
CA THR A 396 9.00 -1.03 13.65
C THR A 396 9.23 0.43 13.24
N ALA A 397 8.58 1.37 13.90
CA ALA A 397 8.79 2.81 13.67
C ALA A 397 10.23 3.24 14.00
N ASP A 398 10.79 2.73 15.08
CA ASP A 398 12.20 2.99 15.46
C ASP A 398 13.17 2.36 14.45
N TYR A 399 12.86 1.17 13.94
CA TYR A 399 13.60 0.56 12.85
C TYR A 399 13.56 1.41 11.56
N ILE A 400 12.37 1.93 11.19
CA ILE A 400 12.20 2.82 10.02
C ILE A 400 13.05 4.08 10.17
N ARG A 401 12.98 4.76 11.31
CA ARG A 401 13.78 5.96 11.60
C ARG A 401 15.27 5.72 11.46
N LYS A 402 15.74 4.61 12.01
CA LYS A 402 17.16 4.26 12.00
C LYS A 402 17.67 3.89 10.62
N THR A 403 16.81 3.28 9.79
CA THR A 403 17.23 2.57 8.57
C THR A 403 16.99 3.38 7.31
N PHE A 404 15.89 4.13 7.22
CA PHE A 404 15.43 4.72 5.97
C PHE A 404 15.41 6.24 5.95
N ILE A 405 15.51 6.92 7.12
CA ILE A 405 15.47 8.39 7.10
C ILE A 405 16.67 8.96 6.37
N ASP A 406 16.43 9.96 5.52
CA ASP A 406 17.49 10.77 4.92
C ASP A 406 17.71 12.02 5.78
N PRO A 407 18.79 12.09 6.56
CA PRO A 407 19.03 13.22 7.45
C PRO A 407 19.38 14.51 6.70
N ALA A 408 19.81 14.43 5.43
CA ALA A 408 20.23 15.60 4.66
C ALA A 408 19.05 16.36 4.07
N THR A 409 18.09 15.64 3.47
CA THR A 409 17.00 16.25 2.71
C THR A 409 15.61 15.94 3.27
N GLY A 410 15.54 15.22 4.40
CA GLY A 410 14.28 14.74 5.01
C GLY A 410 13.63 13.62 4.18
N GLY A 411 12.52 13.07 4.71
CA GLY A 411 11.84 11.94 4.11
C GLY A 411 12.62 10.64 4.23
N PHE A 412 12.12 9.58 3.55
CA PHE A 412 12.60 8.22 3.70
C PHE A 412 12.95 7.63 2.34
N VAL A 413 14.10 6.97 2.25
CA VAL A 413 14.54 6.25 1.04
C VAL A 413 13.85 4.91 0.92
N ALA A 414 13.58 4.47 -0.31
CA ALA A 414 12.81 3.25 -0.60
C ALA A 414 13.52 1.96 -0.18
N SER A 415 14.86 1.94 -0.17
CA SER A 415 15.63 0.77 0.26
C SER A 415 16.90 1.17 0.98
N ALA A 416 17.38 0.29 1.85
CA ALA A 416 18.61 0.49 2.62
C ALA A 416 19.62 -0.65 2.40
N SER A 417 19.61 -1.25 1.21
CA SER A 417 20.56 -2.31 0.87
C SER A 417 21.98 -1.77 0.74
N PRO A 418 22.97 -2.34 1.44
CA PRO A 418 24.37 -1.98 1.27
C PRO A 418 24.91 -2.37 -0.11
N ASP A 419 24.32 -3.38 -0.76
CA ASP A 419 24.83 -3.96 -2.01
C ASP A 419 24.30 -3.28 -3.29
N ALA A 420 23.21 -2.50 -3.21
CA ALA A 420 22.56 -1.87 -4.36
C ALA A 420 23.00 -0.42 -4.60
N GLN A 421 23.98 0.09 -3.86
CA GLN A 421 24.25 1.53 -3.78
C GLN A 421 25.24 2.07 -4.81
N GLN A 422 25.93 1.20 -5.55
CA GLN A 422 27.03 1.70 -6.41
C GLN A 422 26.54 2.21 -7.76
N LEU A 423 25.52 1.60 -8.36
CA LEU A 423 25.07 1.95 -9.71
C LEU A 423 23.72 2.66 -9.73
N VAL A 424 22.81 2.32 -8.82
CA VAL A 424 21.48 2.93 -8.76
C VAL A 424 21.19 3.38 -7.33
N LYS A 425 21.32 4.67 -7.06
CA LYS A 425 21.03 5.24 -5.73
C LYS A 425 19.58 4.99 -5.33
N PRO A 426 19.30 4.68 -4.05
CA PRO A 426 17.92 4.62 -3.53
C PRO A 426 17.20 5.94 -3.80
N ILE A 427 15.93 5.85 -4.19
CA ILE A 427 15.07 7.01 -4.39
C ILE A 427 14.09 7.13 -3.22
N LYS A 428 13.48 8.28 -3.08
CA LYS A 428 12.35 8.49 -2.17
C LYS A 428 11.06 8.34 -2.97
N GLN A 429 10.18 7.49 -2.48
CA GLN A 429 8.86 7.27 -3.06
C GLN A 429 7.83 8.13 -2.34
N ARG A 430 6.99 8.83 -3.10
CA ARG A 430 5.95 9.70 -2.54
C ARG A 430 4.97 8.89 -1.68
N GLU A 431 4.44 7.80 -2.21
CA GLU A 431 3.42 6.98 -1.57
C GLU A 431 3.89 6.37 -0.25
N ASP A 432 5.12 5.83 -0.23
CA ASP A 432 5.72 5.28 1.00
C ASP A 432 5.97 6.38 2.04
N ASN A 433 6.41 7.56 1.59
CA ASN A 433 6.62 8.71 2.46
C ASN A 433 5.30 9.25 3.02
N VAL A 434 4.24 9.30 2.23
CA VAL A 434 2.87 9.63 2.70
C VAL A 434 2.42 8.64 3.77
N THR A 435 2.58 7.34 3.51
CA THR A 435 2.22 6.28 4.49
C THR A 435 3.04 6.42 5.77
N ALA A 436 4.33 6.72 5.66
CA ALA A 436 5.20 6.95 6.82
C ALA A 436 4.75 8.16 7.64
N VAL A 437 4.53 9.32 7.00
CA VAL A 437 4.07 10.54 7.69
C VAL A 437 2.76 10.28 8.46
N ARG A 438 1.78 9.66 7.83
CA ARG A 438 0.49 9.34 8.44
C ARG A 438 0.64 8.35 9.60
N MET A 439 1.46 7.32 9.43
CA MET A 439 1.73 6.31 10.46
C MET A 439 2.45 6.93 11.67
N PHE A 440 3.49 7.74 11.45
CA PHE A 440 4.22 8.40 12.54
C PHE A 440 3.35 9.43 13.28
N SER A 441 2.53 10.19 12.56
CA SER A 441 1.56 11.13 13.16
C SER A 441 0.58 10.41 14.10
N LEU A 442 0.00 9.30 13.64
CA LEU A 442 -0.92 8.51 14.46
C LEU A 442 -0.20 7.82 15.64
N LEU A 443 1.00 7.30 15.42
CA LEU A 443 1.81 6.66 16.48
C LEU A 443 2.18 7.67 17.60
N SER A 444 2.55 8.90 17.23
CA SER A 444 2.78 9.99 18.20
C SER A 444 1.55 10.22 19.09
N SER A 445 0.37 10.20 18.51
CA SER A 445 -0.88 10.37 19.26
C SER A 445 -1.16 9.19 20.22
N TYR A 446 -0.86 7.94 19.82
CA TYR A 446 -1.02 6.78 20.71
C TYR A 446 0.01 6.72 21.84
N THR A 447 1.23 7.22 21.61
CA THR A 447 2.34 7.07 22.55
C THR A 447 2.60 8.31 23.41
N GLY A 448 2.20 9.49 22.93
CA GLY A 448 2.60 10.77 23.51
C GLY A 448 4.08 11.14 23.26
N ASP A 449 4.81 10.33 22.49
CA ASP A 449 6.21 10.59 22.16
C ASP A 449 6.31 11.56 20.97
N ASN A 450 6.74 12.78 21.29
CA ASN A 450 6.87 13.85 20.29
C ASN A 450 7.93 13.56 19.22
N SER A 451 8.89 12.67 19.48
CA SER A 451 9.92 12.32 18.50
C SER A 451 9.34 11.64 17.24
N TYR A 452 8.20 10.96 17.37
CA TYR A 452 7.46 10.43 16.21
C TYR A 452 6.80 11.54 15.41
N ARG A 453 6.26 12.57 16.07
CA ARG A 453 5.72 13.74 15.40
C ARG A 453 6.79 14.49 14.62
N GLU A 454 7.95 14.74 15.22
CA GLU A 454 9.10 15.37 14.57
C GLU A 454 9.56 14.56 13.33
N THR A 455 9.48 13.23 13.43
CA THR A 455 9.77 12.34 12.30
C THR A 455 8.75 12.49 11.17
N ALA A 456 7.46 12.60 11.50
CA ALA A 456 6.40 12.87 10.53
C ALA A 456 6.57 14.24 9.86
N GLU A 457 6.92 15.28 10.63
CA GLU A 457 7.21 16.63 10.13
C GLU A 457 8.39 16.65 9.17
N ALA A 458 9.47 15.90 9.46
CA ALA A 458 10.60 15.75 8.56
C ALA A 458 10.21 15.05 7.24
N GLY A 459 9.33 14.05 7.30
CA GLY A 459 8.74 13.40 6.13
C GLY A 459 7.86 14.36 5.32
N MET A 460 7.04 15.16 5.99
CA MET A 460 6.19 16.16 5.35
C MET A 460 7.00 17.22 4.62
N GLY A 461 8.16 17.63 5.16
CA GLY A 461 9.08 18.54 4.48
C GLY A 461 9.56 18.03 3.11
N TYR A 462 9.70 16.71 2.94
CA TYR A 462 9.95 16.12 1.62
C TYR A 462 8.70 16.18 0.72
N LEU A 463 7.53 15.85 1.25
CA LEU A 463 6.27 15.83 0.49
C LEU A 463 5.82 17.21 0.02
N THR A 464 6.23 18.28 0.69
CA THR A 464 5.97 19.68 0.31
C THR A 464 7.11 20.32 -0.48
N SER A 465 8.13 19.54 -0.83
CA SER A 465 9.25 20.02 -1.64
C SER A 465 8.86 20.26 -3.10
N PRO A 466 9.57 21.14 -3.82
CA PRO A 466 9.37 21.33 -5.26
C PRO A 466 9.52 20.03 -6.06
N ALA A 467 10.34 19.09 -5.60
CA ALA A 467 10.49 17.77 -6.24
C ALA A 467 9.16 16.98 -6.31
N ILE A 468 8.26 17.20 -5.37
CA ILE A 468 6.92 16.58 -5.35
C ILE A 468 5.88 17.52 -5.99
N LEU A 469 5.82 18.77 -5.55
CA LEU A 469 4.76 19.69 -5.97
C LEU A 469 4.84 20.06 -7.45
N ASP A 470 6.05 20.25 -7.99
CA ASP A 470 6.23 20.56 -9.42
C ASP A 470 6.07 19.31 -10.32
N ALA A 471 6.32 18.12 -9.76
CA ALA A 471 6.26 16.88 -10.52
C ALA A 471 4.84 16.27 -10.60
N PHE A 472 3.98 16.59 -9.65
CA PHE A 472 2.65 16.00 -9.51
C PHE A 472 1.61 17.08 -9.23
N GLY A 473 0.55 17.16 -10.03
CA GLY A 473 -0.57 18.05 -9.75
C GLY A 473 -1.71 17.37 -8.96
N PHE A 474 -1.82 16.04 -9.06
CA PHE A 474 -2.85 15.25 -8.40
C PHE A 474 -2.30 14.64 -7.10
N LEU A 475 -2.56 15.28 -5.96
CA LEU A 475 -1.93 14.99 -4.66
C LEU A 475 -2.94 14.83 -3.50
N PRO A 476 -4.02 14.04 -3.64
CA PRO A 476 -4.96 13.80 -2.54
C PRO A 476 -4.29 13.10 -1.35
N ASP A 477 -3.26 12.33 -1.58
CA ASP A 477 -2.44 11.63 -0.59
C ASP A 477 -1.62 12.60 0.29
N VAL A 478 -1.02 13.62 -0.32
CA VAL A 478 -0.27 14.68 0.41
C VAL A 478 -1.23 15.52 1.26
N LEU A 479 -2.42 15.85 0.71
CA LEU A 479 -3.47 16.54 1.47
C LEU A 479 -3.92 15.74 2.70
N LEU A 480 -4.05 14.41 2.57
CA LEU A 480 -4.38 13.53 3.70
C LEU A 480 -3.28 13.52 4.76
N ALA A 481 -2.02 13.39 4.34
CA ALA A 481 -0.88 13.37 5.26
C ALA A 481 -0.77 14.68 6.04
N GLU A 482 -0.95 15.81 5.36
CA GLU A 482 -0.93 17.12 5.99
C GLU A 482 -2.10 17.30 6.96
N ASP A 483 -3.33 16.97 6.55
CA ASP A 483 -4.51 17.09 7.42
C ASP A 483 -4.35 16.26 8.69
N GLU A 484 -3.86 15.01 8.59
CA GLU A 484 -3.63 14.13 9.73
C GLU A 484 -2.43 14.56 10.61
N LEU A 485 -1.45 15.28 10.07
CA LEU A 485 -0.34 15.85 10.84
C LEU A 485 -0.74 17.13 11.56
N ARG A 486 -1.54 18.00 10.91
CA ARG A 486 -2.00 19.28 11.48
C ARG A 486 -3.10 19.10 12.51
N ASN A 487 -3.96 18.11 12.31
CA ASN A 487 -5.14 17.88 13.13
C ASN A 487 -4.97 16.62 13.96
N GLU A 488 -5.13 16.76 15.28
CA GLU A 488 -5.15 15.62 16.18
C GLU A 488 -6.26 14.62 15.77
N PRO A 489 -6.01 13.31 15.89
CA PRO A 489 -7.08 12.33 15.70
C PRO A 489 -8.19 12.56 16.72
N VAL A 490 -9.42 12.22 16.35
CA VAL A 490 -10.48 12.11 17.36
C VAL A 490 -10.13 10.95 18.26
N HIS A 491 -9.94 11.26 19.54
CA HIS A 491 -9.60 10.29 20.57
C HIS A 491 -10.88 9.79 21.25
N ILE A 492 -11.12 8.49 21.22
CA ILE A 492 -12.19 7.83 21.95
C ILE A 492 -11.63 6.69 22.78
N THR A 493 -11.85 6.77 24.10
CA THR A 493 -11.40 5.76 25.06
C THR A 493 -12.60 5.11 25.71
N ILE A 494 -12.68 3.78 25.63
CA ILE A 494 -13.61 2.97 26.42
C ILE A 494 -12.89 2.59 27.71
N VAL A 495 -13.39 3.11 28.83
CA VAL A 495 -12.91 2.75 30.17
C VAL A 495 -13.79 1.65 30.73
N GLY A 496 -13.23 0.46 30.89
CA GLY A 496 -13.98 -0.70 31.38
C GLY A 496 -13.24 -2.00 31.15
N ALA A 497 -13.61 -3.01 31.92
CA ALA A 497 -13.01 -4.34 31.85
C ALA A 497 -13.24 -5.01 30.49
N LYS A 498 -12.21 -5.65 29.94
CA LYS A 498 -12.29 -6.30 28.61
C LYS A 498 -13.19 -7.54 28.60
N ASP A 499 -13.45 -8.13 29.74
CA ASP A 499 -14.38 -9.23 29.95
C ASP A 499 -15.83 -8.78 30.21
N ASP A 500 -16.10 -7.46 30.31
CA ASP A 500 -17.47 -6.93 30.39
C ASP A 500 -18.07 -6.77 28.96
N PRO A 501 -19.19 -7.46 28.64
CA PRO A 501 -19.81 -7.36 27.33
C PRO A 501 -20.31 -5.94 26.97
N ARG A 502 -20.57 -5.07 27.99
CA ARG A 502 -20.94 -3.67 27.78
C ARG A 502 -19.74 -2.86 27.28
N SER A 503 -18.53 -3.09 27.84
CA SER A 503 -17.30 -2.50 27.33
C SER A 503 -17.06 -2.88 25.87
N ALA A 504 -17.24 -4.16 25.54
CA ALA A 504 -17.09 -4.66 24.19
C ALA A 504 -18.12 -4.04 23.22
N ALA A 505 -19.36 -3.81 23.66
CA ALA A 505 -20.39 -3.16 22.86
C ALA A 505 -20.05 -1.68 22.55
N LEU A 506 -19.58 -0.94 23.56
CA LEU A 506 -19.11 0.43 23.40
C LEU A 506 -17.91 0.51 22.45
N TYR A 507 -16.94 -0.40 22.60
CA TYR A 507 -15.75 -0.41 21.75
C TYR A 507 -16.10 -0.69 20.27
N ARG A 508 -16.99 -1.66 20.01
CA ARG A 508 -17.49 -1.93 18.66
C ARG A 508 -18.15 -0.69 18.03
N ALA A 509 -18.98 0.03 18.79
CA ALA A 509 -19.61 1.26 18.28
C ALA A 509 -18.59 2.36 17.98
N ALA A 510 -17.55 2.47 18.80
CA ALA A 510 -16.43 3.40 18.55
C ALA A 510 -15.63 3.02 17.29
N LEU A 511 -15.37 1.73 17.07
CA LEU A 511 -14.68 1.23 15.87
C LEU A 511 -15.50 1.49 14.61
N ALA A 512 -16.80 1.25 14.64
CA ALA A 512 -17.71 1.40 13.50
C ALA A 512 -17.87 2.87 13.04
N TYR A 513 -17.54 3.86 13.88
CA TYR A 513 -17.67 5.27 13.50
C TYR A 513 -16.71 5.64 12.37
N PRO A 514 -17.20 6.19 11.23
CA PRO A 514 -16.45 6.32 9.97
C PRO A 514 -15.48 7.51 9.96
N LEU A 515 -14.47 7.50 10.82
CA LEU A 515 -13.35 8.45 10.79
C LEU A 515 -12.09 7.76 10.27
N VAL A 516 -11.35 8.45 9.41
CA VAL A 516 -10.03 8.03 8.93
C VAL A 516 -9.00 8.25 10.03
N ASN A 517 -8.87 9.49 10.51
CA ASN A 517 -7.94 9.86 11.59
C ASN A 517 -8.64 9.69 12.96
N LYS A 518 -8.51 8.49 13.52
CA LYS A 518 -9.16 8.08 14.77
C LYS A 518 -8.19 7.33 15.68
N ARG A 519 -8.06 7.79 16.92
CA ARG A 519 -7.40 7.06 18.01
C ARG A 519 -8.48 6.44 18.88
N ALA A 520 -8.70 5.13 18.76
CA ALA A 520 -9.62 4.38 19.62
C ALA A 520 -8.81 3.49 20.58
N GLU A 521 -9.11 3.57 21.87
CA GLU A 521 -8.44 2.81 22.90
C GLU A 521 -9.43 2.11 23.82
N TRP A 522 -9.07 0.89 24.23
CA TRP A 522 -9.79 0.15 25.26
C TRP A 522 -8.93 0.09 26.53
N TRP A 523 -9.31 0.87 27.53
CA TRP A 523 -8.58 0.91 28.78
C TRP A 523 -9.23 0.05 29.85
N ASP A 524 -8.71 -1.15 30.00
CA ASP A 524 -8.90 -1.95 31.21
C ASP A 524 -7.87 -1.54 32.25
N LYS A 525 -8.30 -0.91 33.33
CA LYS A 525 -7.41 -0.39 34.37
C LYS A 525 -6.54 -1.49 35.01
N ARG A 526 -6.97 -2.76 34.96
CA ARG A 526 -6.20 -3.92 35.43
C ARG A 526 -4.91 -4.13 34.64
N GLU A 527 -4.84 -3.67 33.40
CA GLU A 527 -3.65 -3.75 32.55
C GLU A 527 -2.64 -2.61 32.78
N GLY A 528 -2.92 -1.72 33.75
CA GLY A 528 -2.09 -0.54 34.02
C GLY A 528 -2.42 0.65 33.09
N LYS A 529 -1.57 1.69 33.14
CA LYS A 529 -1.79 2.93 32.40
C LYS A 529 -1.69 2.72 30.87
N LEU A 530 -2.44 3.51 30.08
CA LEU A 530 -2.23 3.63 28.66
C LEU A 530 -0.85 4.22 28.33
N ALA A 531 -0.35 4.01 27.13
CA ALA A 531 0.96 4.54 26.71
C ALA A 531 0.96 6.08 26.69
N ASN A 532 -0.14 6.69 26.22
CA ASN A 532 -0.37 8.13 26.32
C ASN A 532 -1.59 8.39 27.18
N ILE A 533 -1.37 8.86 28.40
CA ILE A 533 -2.43 9.37 29.26
C ILE A 533 -2.45 10.89 29.17
N ASP A 534 -3.18 11.38 28.19
CA ASP A 534 -3.43 12.78 27.95
C ASP A 534 -4.68 13.30 28.67
N VAL A 535 -5.49 12.40 29.25
CA VAL A 535 -6.75 12.69 29.94
C VAL A 535 -6.85 11.88 31.23
N ASP A 536 -7.25 12.51 32.33
CA ASP A 536 -7.60 11.80 33.55
C ASP A 536 -9.06 11.32 33.48
N TYR A 537 -9.24 10.01 33.30
CA TYR A 537 -10.56 9.40 33.21
C TYR A 537 -11.06 9.00 34.59
N PRO A 538 -12.14 9.63 35.09
CA PRO A 538 -12.74 9.28 36.36
C PRO A 538 -13.28 7.85 36.36
N ASP A 539 -13.39 7.24 37.55
CA ASP A 539 -14.18 6.03 37.72
C ASP A 539 -15.65 6.35 37.54
N PHE A 540 -16.31 5.57 36.67
CA PHE A 540 -17.72 5.73 36.42
C PHE A 540 -18.51 4.71 37.29
N PRO A 541 -19.39 5.16 38.20
CA PRO A 541 -20.02 4.27 39.17
C PRO A 541 -20.90 3.20 38.55
N ASP A 542 -21.48 3.50 37.40
CA ASP A 542 -22.51 2.66 36.74
C ASP A 542 -21.92 1.62 35.75
N GLY A 543 -20.60 1.51 35.70
CA GLY A 543 -19.92 0.53 34.84
C GLY A 543 -19.06 1.17 33.72
N PRO A 544 -18.86 0.47 32.58
CA PRO A 544 -18.01 0.97 31.51
C PRO A 544 -18.60 2.21 30.84
N ALA A 545 -17.73 3.12 30.40
CA ALA A 545 -18.12 4.35 29.73
C ALA A 545 -17.16 4.69 28.56
N ALA A 546 -17.68 5.35 27.53
CA ALA A 546 -16.94 5.89 26.42
C ALA A 546 -16.70 7.39 26.64
N PHE A 547 -15.44 7.80 26.51
CA PHE A 547 -14.99 9.20 26.59
C PHE A 547 -14.44 9.61 25.24
N ALA A 548 -14.99 10.68 24.66
CA ALA A 548 -14.48 11.24 23.42
C ALA A 548 -13.82 12.59 23.70
N CYS A 549 -12.53 12.70 23.40
CA CYS A 549 -11.68 13.82 23.78
C CYS A 549 -10.93 14.42 22.60
N THR A 550 -10.47 15.64 22.80
CA THR A 550 -9.40 16.31 22.06
C THR A 550 -8.36 16.72 23.09
N SER A 551 -7.25 17.32 22.70
CA SER A 551 -6.24 17.85 23.65
C SER A 551 -6.79 18.89 24.63
N THR A 552 -7.89 19.55 24.29
CA THR A 552 -8.44 20.68 25.08
C THR A 552 -9.85 20.47 25.60
N PHE A 553 -10.55 19.42 25.17
CA PHE A 553 -11.95 19.21 25.52
C PHE A 553 -12.30 17.72 25.54
N CYS A 554 -13.04 17.28 26.56
CA CYS A 554 -13.69 15.98 26.61
C CYS A 554 -15.21 16.13 26.63
N SER A 555 -15.91 15.28 25.92
CA SER A 555 -17.37 15.17 26.02
C SER A 555 -17.79 14.53 27.34
N TYR A 556 -19.05 14.71 27.74
CA TYR A 556 -19.63 13.88 28.78
C TYR A 556 -19.52 12.38 28.39
N PRO A 557 -19.18 11.50 29.33
CA PRO A 557 -19.12 10.07 29.07
C PRO A 557 -20.50 9.51 28.69
N VAL A 558 -20.49 8.52 27.81
CA VAL A 558 -21.71 7.78 27.43
C VAL A 558 -21.53 6.30 27.76
N THR A 559 -22.64 5.66 28.21
CA THR A 559 -22.69 4.25 28.59
C THR A 559 -23.43 3.40 27.57
N GLU A 560 -24.14 4.06 26.64
CA GLU A 560 -24.94 3.38 25.60
C GLU A 560 -24.23 3.46 24.25
N PRO A 561 -24.00 2.33 23.57
CA PRO A 561 -23.34 2.30 22.26
C PRO A 561 -24.00 3.20 21.20
N ALA A 562 -25.35 3.29 21.20
CA ALA A 562 -26.11 4.13 20.29
C ALA A 562 -25.84 5.64 20.44
N ALA A 563 -25.31 6.08 21.58
CA ALA A 563 -25.00 7.48 21.85
C ALA A 563 -23.62 7.92 21.29
N ILE A 564 -22.74 6.97 20.96
CA ILE A 564 -21.36 7.26 20.50
C ILE A 564 -21.33 8.11 19.23
N PRO A 565 -22.13 7.85 18.17
CA PRO A 565 -22.10 8.71 16.98
C PRO A 565 -22.43 10.16 17.28
N ALA A 566 -23.47 10.41 18.08
CA ALA A 566 -23.85 11.79 18.46
C ALA A 566 -22.79 12.46 19.33
N GLN A 567 -22.13 11.72 20.23
CA GLN A 567 -21.01 12.19 21.04
C GLN A 567 -19.85 12.65 20.16
N LEU A 568 -19.42 11.81 19.18
CA LEU A 568 -18.34 12.12 18.27
C LEU A 568 -18.67 13.26 17.29
N ASP A 569 -19.93 13.37 16.84
CA ASP A 569 -20.39 14.50 16.01
C ASP A 569 -20.41 15.83 16.79
N SER A 570 -20.63 15.80 18.10
CA SER A 570 -20.55 17.00 18.94
C SER A 570 -19.13 17.57 19.03
N LEU A 571 -18.10 16.72 19.06
CA LEU A 571 -16.70 17.15 19.04
C LEU A 571 -16.32 17.86 17.76
N LYS A 572 -16.83 17.39 16.60
CA LYS A 572 -16.60 18.05 15.32
C LYS A 572 -17.14 19.47 15.29
N ARG A 573 -18.35 19.69 15.84
CA ARG A 573 -18.96 21.01 15.93
C ARG A 573 -18.17 21.96 16.84
N ALA A 574 -17.62 21.43 17.94
CA ALA A 574 -16.78 22.20 18.85
C ALA A 574 -15.45 22.65 18.22
N ARG A 575 -14.90 21.84 17.29
CA ARG A 575 -13.63 22.14 16.56
C ARG A 575 -13.81 23.11 15.40
N LYS A 576 -15.03 23.45 14.96
CA LYS A 576 -15.29 24.11 13.66
C LYS A 576 -14.64 23.39 12.48
N LEU A 577 -14.56 22.07 12.55
CA LEU A 577 -14.04 21.18 11.52
C LEU A 577 -15.09 20.81 10.47
#